data_b0c21c3c87485931d9eeb92d917ae954
#
_entry.id   b0c21c3c87485931d9eeb92d917ae954
#
_cell.length_a   1.000
_cell.length_b   1.000
_cell.length_c   1.000
_cell.angle_alpha   90.00
_cell.angle_beta   90.00
_cell.angle_gamma   90.00
#
_symmetry.space_group_name_H-M   'P 1'
#
loop_
_entity.id
_entity.type
_entity.pdbx_description
1 polymer ?
#
loop_
_entity_poly.entity_id
_entity_poly.type
_entity_poly.pdbx_seq_one_letter_code
_entity_poly.pdbx_strand_id
1 'polypeptide(L)'
;MTFYKIYIVFFMELKMLKKTNIKVIIDSFVLLIIAAAVGTIVSFVAQLFMISAKNIYQFLFNNDDFILTLDIGSVSLNMIPLLICVPCSIIVGLLMYCLKLPRWFGPADTIYAAHHRAGTLDLKGGFGSTLASFISISGGASVGIY
;
A
#
# COMPACT_ATOMS: atom_id res chain seq x y z
N MET A 1 8.59 48.22 42.67
CA MET A 1 7.86 46.94 42.83
C MET A 1 7.34 46.32 41.52
N THR A 2 7.25 47.06 40.43
CA THR A 2 6.72 46.64 39.13
C THR A 2 7.74 45.83 38.31
N PHE A 3 9.04 46.19 38.38
CA PHE A 3 10.11 45.51 37.61
C PHE A 3 10.34 44.05 38.02
N TYR A 4 10.16 43.71 39.28
CA TYR A 4 10.35 42.34 39.78
C TYR A 4 9.23 41.38 39.32
N LYS A 5 8.02 41.88 39.16
CA LYS A 5 6.89 41.10 38.60
C LYS A 5 7.10 40.77 37.13
N ILE A 6 7.61 41.72 36.33
CA ILE A 6 7.89 41.54 34.92
C ILE A 6 8.99 40.49 34.72
N TYR A 7 10.02 40.51 35.57
CA TYR A 7 11.13 39.54 35.47
C TYR A 7 10.66 38.10 35.79
N ILE A 8 9.80 37.93 36.80
CA ILE A 8 9.25 36.61 37.16
C ILE A 8 8.32 36.06 36.07
N VAL A 9 7.48 36.89 35.47
CA VAL A 9 6.58 36.48 34.39
C VAL A 9 7.39 36.08 33.16
N PHE A 10 8.38 36.88 32.77
CA PHE A 10 9.26 36.56 31.63
C PHE A 10 10.06 35.27 31.84
N PHE A 11 10.57 35.05 33.08
CA PHE A 11 11.30 33.82 33.39
C PHE A 11 10.39 32.57 33.46
N MET A 12 9.14 32.72 33.88
CA MET A 12 8.15 31.65 33.82
C MET A 12 7.74 31.32 32.40
N GLU A 13 7.53 32.30 31.51
CA GLU A 13 7.25 32.08 30.09
C GLU A 13 8.42 31.38 29.41
N LEU A 14 9.67 31.80 29.62
CA LEU A 14 10.87 31.14 29.08
C LEU A 14 10.96 29.68 29.56
N LYS A 15 10.66 29.43 30.82
CA LYS A 15 10.67 28.05 31.38
C LYS A 15 9.55 27.17 30.83
N MET A 16 8.40 27.76 30.57
CA MET A 16 7.27 27.07 29.94
C MET A 16 7.56 26.77 28.47
N LEU A 17 8.12 27.74 27.72
CA LEU A 17 8.54 27.56 26.32
C LEU A 17 9.61 26.47 26.19
N LYS A 18 10.61 26.44 27.08
CA LYS A 18 11.66 25.42 27.10
C LYS A 18 11.12 24.02 27.40
N LYS A 19 10.17 23.91 28.35
CA LYS A 19 9.51 22.64 28.70
C LYS A 19 8.60 22.14 27.59
N THR A 20 7.89 23.03 26.91
CA THR A 20 7.02 22.71 25.76
C THR A 20 7.84 22.22 24.57
N ASN A 21 8.98 22.89 24.27
CA ASN A 21 9.87 22.48 23.19
C ASN A 21 10.48 21.09 23.42
N ILE A 22 10.91 20.76 24.63
CA ILE A 22 11.47 19.45 24.96
C ILE A 22 10.40 18.36 24.83
N LYS A 23 9.19 18.61 25.31
CA LYS A 23 8.09 17.64 25.16
C LYS A 23 7.72 17.39 23.70
N VAL A 24 7.62 18.44 22.91
CA VAL A 24 7.35 18.34 21.46
C VAL A 24 8.46 17.56 20.75
N ILE A 25 9.73 17.77 21.11
CA ILE A 25 10.85 17.01 20.54
C ILE A 25 10.77 15.53 20.91
N ILE A 26 10.48 15.22 22.18
CA ILE A 26 10.35 13.82 22.63
C ILE A 26 9.18 13.14 21.93
N ASP A 27 8.01 13.79 21.86
CA ASP A 27 6.82 13.26 21.20
C ASP A 27 7.08 13.03 19.70
N SER A 28 7.78 13.95 19.03
CA SER A 28 8.19 13.78 17.63
C SER A 28 9.18 12.64 17.44
N PHE A 29 10.09 12.42 18.37
CA PHE A 29 11.07 11.32 18.31
C PHE A 29 10.40 9.96 18.51
N VAL A 30 9.45 9.87 19.44
CA VAL A 30 8.64 8.66 19.65
C VAL A 30 7.82 8.35 18.41
N LEU A 31 7.18 9.35 17.81
CA LEU A 31 6.41 9.19 16.59
C LEU A 31 7.28 8.72 15.42
N LEU A 32 8.51 9.22 15.31
CA LEU A 32 9.47 8.80 14.29
C LEU A 32 9.88 7.33 14.47
N ILE A 33 10.12 6.88 15.71
CA ILE A 33 10.44 5.47 16.00
C ILE A 33 9.27 4.57 15.62
N ILE A 34 8.05 4.95 15.98
CA ILE A 34 6.85 4.18 15.63
C ILE A 34 6.67 4.12 14.11
N ALA A 35 6.85 5.25 13.43
CA ALA A 35 6.76 5.30 11.96
C ALA A 35 7.82 4.43 11.29
N ALA A 36 9.05 4.42 11.80
CA ALA A 36 10.12 3.57 11.30
C ALA A 36 9.81 2.07 11.51
N ALA A 37 9.28 1.69 12.67
CA ALA A 37 8.89 0.31 12.96
C ALA A 37 7.75 -0.16 12.03
N VAL A 38 6.72 0.65 11.87
CA VAL A 38 5.62 0.35 10.94
C VAL A 38 6.11 0.27 9.50
N GLY A 39 6.95 1.23 9.07
CA GLY A 39 7.52 1.24 7.73
C GLY A 39 8.36 -0.01 7.44
N THR A 40 9.13 -0.48 8.41
CA THR A 40 9.93 -1.73 8.27
C THR A 40 9.03 -2.95 8.08
N ILE A 41 7.95 -3.07 8.88
CA ILE A 41 7.00 -4.18 8.77
C ILE A 41 6.31 -4.16 7.40
N VAL A 42 5.82 -2.99 6.98
CA VAL A 42 5.15 -2.82 5.69
C VAL A 42 6.11 -3.15 4.52
N SER A 43 7.37 -2.70 4.59
CA SER A 43 8.39 -3.01 3.59
C SER A 43 8.65 -4.50 3.48
N PHE A 44 8.73 -5.21 4.61
CA PHE A 44 8.92 -6.65 4.63
C PHE A 44 7.74 -7.39 3.98
N VAL A 45 6.51 -7.01 4.32
CA VAL A 45 5.29 -7.59 3.72
C VAL A 45 5.24 -7.30 2.22
N ALA A 46 5.59 -6.10 1.79
CA ALA A 46 5.64 -5.73 0.38
C ALA A 46 6.68 -6.55 -0.39
N GLN A 47 7.86 -6.81 0.20
CA GLN A 47 8.87 -7.67 -0.41
C GLN A 47 8.38 -9.11 -0.56
N LEU A 48 7.76 -9.68 0.47
CA LEU A 48 7.17 -11.03 0.39
C LEU A 48 6.12 -11.11 -0.72
N PHE A 49 5.27 -10.09 -0.83
CA PHE A 49 4.27 -9.98 -1.90
C PHE A 49 4.93 -9.99 -3.30
N MET A 50 5.94 -9.15 -3.50
CA MET A 50 6.66 -9.05 -4.78
C MET A 50 7.38 -10.34 -5.16
N ILE A 51 8.05 -11.00 -4.20
CA ILE A 51 8.75 -12.28 -4.43
C ILE A 51 7.73 -13.36 -4.80
N SER A 52 6.62 -13.45 -4.08
CA SER A 52 5.57 -14.43 -4.36
C SER A 52 4.94 -14.22 -5.73
N ALA A 53 4.61 -12.98 -6.09
CA ALA A 53 4.07 -12.63 -7.40
C ALA A 53 5.05 -12.97 -8.53
N LYS A 54 6.35 -12.66 -8.34
CA LYS A 54 7.40 -12.99 -9.30
C LYS A 54 7.56 -14.50 -9.49
N ASN A 55 7.53 -15.27 -8.41
CA ASN A 55 7.65 -16.73 -8.50
C ASN A 55 6.46 -17.35 -9.25
N ILE A 56 5.24 -16.89 -8.99
CA ILE A 56 4.05 -17.34 -9.71
C ILE A 56 4.14 -16.94 -11.19
N TYR A 57 4.53 -15.71 -11.48
CA TYR A 57 4.74 -15.25 -12.83
C TYR A 57 5.76 -16.11 -13.56
N GLN A 58 6.92 -16.39 -12.97
CA GLN A 58 7.94 -17.25 -13.57
C GLN A 58 7.45 -18.68 -13.77
N PHE A 59 6.69 -19.23 -12.83
CA PHE A 59 6.10 -20.57 -12.98
C PHE A 59 5.11 -20.65 -14.14
N LEU A 60 4.30 -19.60 -14.34
CA LEU A 60 3.30 -19.55 -15.41
C LEU A 60 3.89 -19.31 -16.80
N PHE A 61 4.97 -18.51 -16.88
CA PHE A 61 5.50 -18.03 -18.16
C PHE A 61 6.83 -18.66 -18.57
N ASN A 62 7.53 -19.35 -17.67
CA ASN A 62 8.87 -19.89 -17.94
C ASN A 62 8.87 -21.38 -18.27
N ASN A 63 7.70 -21.99 -18.48
CA ASN A 63 7.60 -23.35 -19.00
C ASN A 63 7.70 -23.30 -20.53
N ASP A 64 8.86 -23.67 -21.05
CA ASP A 64 9.18 -23.74 -22.49
C ASP A 64 8.25 -24.68 -23.27
N ASP A 65 7.49 -25.54 -22.59
CA ASP A 65 6.54 -26.49 -23.19
C ASP A 65 5.25 -25.82 -23.72
N PHE A 66 4.98 -24.55 -23.42
CA PHE A 66 3.80 -23.81 -23.84
C PHE A 66 4.14 -22.57 -24.69
N ILE A 67 4.94 -22.72 -25.72
CA ILE A 67 5.21 -21.64 -26.67
C ILE A 67 4.08 -21.61 -27.71
N LEU A 68 3.06 -20.80 -27.48
CA LEU A 68 2.04 -20.50 -28.48
C LEU A 68 2.40 -19.18 -29.18
N THR A 69 3.26 -19.26 -30.19
CA THR A 69 3.63 -18.11 -31.01
C THR A 69 2.74 -18.03 -32.24
N LEU A 70 2.07 -16.90 -32.45
CA LEU A 70 1.43 -16.54 -33.69
C LEU A 70 2.37 -15.67 -34.51
N ASP A 71 2.91 -16.22 -35.61
CA ASP A 71 3.72 -15.48 -36.56
C ASP A 71 2.81 -14.72 -37.54
N ILE A 72 2.71 -13.42 -37.36
CA ILE A 72 2.00 -12.51 -38.26
C ILE A 72 3.07 -11.71 -39.03
N GLY A 73 3.49 -12.26 -40.18
CA GLY A 73 4.54 -11.63 -41.03
C GLY A 73 5.92 -11.65 -40.38
N SER A 74 6.48 -10.47 -40.06
CA SER A 74 7.80 -10.33 -39.45
C SER A 74 7.77 -10.22 -37.90
N VAL A 75 6.61 -10.35 -37.28
CA VAL A 75 6.44 -10.20 -35.82
C VAL A 75 5.91 -11.48 -35.23
N SER A 76 6.68 -12.12 -34.33
CA SER A 76 6.23 -13.25 -33.52
C SER A 76 5.60 -12.73 -32.24
N LEU A 77 4.29 -12.93 -32.08
CA LEU A 77 3.53 -12.56 -30.87
C LEU A 77 3.35 -13.78 -29.98
N ASN A 78 3.82 -13.67 -28.74
CA ASN A 78 3.54 -14.68 -27.73
C ASN A 78 2.13 -14.49 -27.17
N MET A 79 1.23 -15.46 -27.43
CA MET A 79 -0.16 -15.42 -26.99
C MET A 79 -0.40 -15.90 -25.55
N ILE A 80 0.61 -16.43 -24.88
CA ILE A 80 0.53 -16.95 -23.51
C ILE A 80 0.03 -15.90 -22.53
N PRO A 81 0.56 -14.65 -22.50
CA PRO A 81 0.08 -13.62 -21.59
C PRO A 81 -1.43 -13.35 -21.74
N LEU A 82 -1.92 -13.36 -22.99
CA LEU A 82 -3.33 -13.10 -23.27
C LEU A 82 -4.21 -14.24 -22.77
N LEU A 83 -3.78 -15.51 -22.97
CA LEU A 83 -4.45 -16.69 -22.47
C LEU A 83 -4.52 -16.76 -20.94
N ILE A 84 -3.50 -16.29 -20.23
CA ILE A 84 -3.44 -16.29 -18.76
C ILE A 84 -4.24 -15.11 -18.19
N CYS A 85 -4.28 -13.96 -18.85
CA CYS A 85 -5.06 -12.80 -18.40
C CYS A 85 -6.55 -13.07 -18.32
N VAL A 86 -7.11 -13.90 -19.22
CA VAL A 86 -8.56 -14.23 -19.23
C VAL A 86 -8.98 -14.95 -17.95
N PRO A 87 -8.41 -16.11 -17.56
CA PRO A 87 -8.79 -16.76 -16.32
C PRO A 87 -8.49 -15.91 -15.08
N CYS A 88 -7.40 -15.14 -15.06
CA CYS A 88 -7.10 -14.22 -13.95
C CYS A 88 -8.18 -13.16 -13.78
N SER A 89 -8.69 -12.58 -14.87
CA SER A 89 -9.78 -11.61 -14.80
C SER A 89 -11.08 -12.22 -14.29
N ILE A 90 -11.39 -13.46 -14.68
CA ILE A 90 -12.54 -14.21 -14.18
C ILE A 90 -12.41 -14.45 -12.66
N ILE A 91 -11.24 -14.86 -12.20
CA ILE A 91 -10.97 -15.09 -10.77
C ILE A 91 -11.13 -13.80 -9.98
N VAL A 92 -10.63 -12.67 -10.48
CA VAL A 92 -10.79 -11.36 -9.83
C VAL A 92 -12.26 -10.94 -9.77
N GLY A 93 -13.02 -11.15 -10.85
CA GLY A 93 -14.45 -10.90 -10.87
C GLY A 93 -15.23 -11.78 -9.89
N LEU A 94 -14.88 -13.06 -9.81
CA LEU A 94 -15.47 -14.02 -8.87
C LEU A 94 -15.13 -13.63 -7.42
N LEU A 95 -13.91 -13.19 -7.15
CA LEU A 95 -13.48 -12.71 -5.84
C LEU A 95 -14.32 -11.50 -5.38
N MET A 96 -14.57 -10.55 -6.28
CA MET A 96 -15.44 -9.40 -6.00
C MET A 96 -16.86 -9.84 -5.66
N TYR A 97 -17.40 -10.78 -6.41
CA TYR A 97 -18.72 -11.33 -6.19
C TYR A 97 -18.83 -12.09 -4.84
N CYS A 98 -17.87 -12.96 -4.54
CA CYS A 98 -17.84 -13.74 -3.30
C CYS A 98 -17.68 -12.84 -2.05
N LEU A 99 -16.85 -11.80 -2.14
CA LEU A 99 -16.64 -10.86 -1.04
C LEU A 99 -17.80 -9.85 -0.92
N LYS A 100 -18.72 -9.82 -1.89
CA LYS A 100 -19.83 -8.85 -1.97
C LYS A 100 -19.35 -7.41 -1.85
N LEU A 101 -18.25 -7.09 -2.52
CA LEU A 101 -17.68 -5.76 -2.49
C LEU A 101 -18.43 -4.85 -3.48
N PRO A 102 -18.93 -3.69 -3.04
CA PRO A 102 -19.61 -2.75 -3.93
C PRO A 102 -18.64 -2.09 -4.92
N ARG A 103 -17.35 -1.99 -4.53
CA ARG A 103 -16.26 -1.42 -5.34
C ARG A 103 -14.91 -1.88 -4.81
N TRP A 104 -13.86 -1.69 -5.61
CA TRP A 104 -12.48 -1.87 -5.17
C TRP A 104 -12.04 -0.67 -4.34
N PHE A 105 -11.29 -0.94 -3.27
CA PHE A 105 -10.72 0.06 -2.38
C PHE A 105 -9.27 0.35 -2.80
N GLY A 106 -8.92 1.64 -2.85
CA GLY A 106 -7.60 2.09 -3.26
C GLY A 106 -6.95 3.05 -2.26
N PRO A 107 -5.74 3.54 -2.56
CA PRO A 107 -5.05 4.50 -1.70
C PRO A 107 -5.86 5.78 -1.44
N ALA A 108 -6.67 6.21 -2.41
CA ALA A 108 -7.55 7.37 -2.28
C ALA A 108 -8.57 7.21 -1.15
N ASP A 109 -9.11 6.01 -0.96
CA ASP A 109 -10.07 5.72 0.12
C ASP A 109 -9.41 5.82 1.49
N THR A 110 -8.14 5.42 1.60
CA THR A 110 -7.34 5.52 2.83
C THR A 110 -7.08 6.99 3.17
N ILE A 111 -6.74 7.81 2.18
CA ILE A 111 -6.53 9.26 2.35
C ILE A 111 -7.84 9.93 2.77
N TYR A 112 -8.95 9.57 2.12
CA TYR A 112 -10.27 10.09 2.46
C TYR A 112 -10.66 9.73 3.90
N ALA A 113 -10.47 8.47 4.30
CA ALA A 113 -10.74 8.01 5.67
C ALA A 113 -9.88 8.71 6.73
N ALA A 114 -8.63 9.01 6.40
CA ALA A 114 -7.73 9.75 7.30
C ALA A 114 -8.16 11.20 7.52
N HIS A 115 -8.74 11.85 6.49
CA HIS A 115 -9.23 13.23 6.59
C HIS A 115 -10.61 13.34 7.26
N HIS A 116 -11.47 12.37 7.05
CA HIS A 116 -12.79 12.32 7.68
C HIS A 116 -12.70 11.52 8.98
N ARG A 117 -12.77 12.17 10.13
CA ARG A 117 -12.69 11.58 11.48
C ARG A 117 -13.67 10.42 11.78
N ALA A 118 -14.57 10.12 10.86
CA ALA A 118 -15.52 9.01 10.92
C ALA A 118 -15.05 7.76 10.14
N GLY A 119 -13.80 7.74 9.66
CA GLY A 119 -13.29 6.71 8.78
C GLY A 119 -13.05 5.38 9.49
N THR A 120 -14.03 4.51 9.49
CA THR A 120 -13.80 3.07 9.66
C THR A 120 -13.25 2.55 8.34
N LEU A 121 -11.97 2.19 8.32
CA LEU A 121 -11.38 1.48 7.18
C LEU A 121 -12.06 0.10 7.07
N ASP A 122 -12.65 -0.17 5.91
CA ASP A 122 -13.18 -1.50 5.61
C ASP A 122 -12.02 -2.45 5.30
N LEU A 123 -11.57 -3.16 6.34
CA LEU A 123 -10.49 -4.16 6.23
C LEU A 123 -10.81 -5.24 5.21
N LYS A 124 -12.09 -5.60 5.06
CA LYS A 124 -12.53 -6.61 4.10
C LYS A 124 -12.33 -6.13 2.66
N GLY A 125 -12.70 -4.89 2.39
CA GLY A 125 -12.49 -4.26 1.09
C GLY A 125 -11.00 -4.08 0.77
N GLY A 126 -10.20 -3.64 1.73
CA GLY A 126 -8.75 -3.50 1.58
C GLY A 126 -8.05 -4.83 1.29
N PHE A 127 -8.39 -5.88 2.04
CA PHE A 127 -7.84 -7.22 1.82
C PHE A 127 -8.25 -7.79 0.46
N GLY A 128 -9.52 -7.64 0.07
CA GLY A 128 -10.03 -8.06 -1.23
C GLY A 128 -9.31 -7.36 -2.39
N SER A 129 -9.09 -6.05 -2.28
CA SER A 129 -8.34 -5.27 -3.29
C SER A 129 -6.88 -5.72 -3.40
N THR A 130 -6.24 -6.03 -2.28
CA THR A 130 -4.86 -6.53 -2.26
C THR A 130 -4.75 -7.90 -2.94
N LEU A 131 -5.67 -8.82 -2.66
CA LEU A 131 -5.73 -10.13 -3.32
C LEU A 131 -6.00 -10.00 -4.83
N ALA A 132 -6.91 -9.13 -5.22
CA ALA A 132 -7.19 -8.88 -6.63
C ALA A 132 -5.97 -8.34 -7.38
N SER A 133 -5.25 -7.40 -6.77
CA SER A 133 -3.99 -6.88 -7.30
C SER A 133 -2.92 -7.96 -7.43
N PHE A 134 -2.81 -8.84 -6.44
CA PHE A 134 -1.88 -9.96 -6.45
C PHE A 134 -2.15 -10.92 -7.62
N ILE A 135 -3.41 -11.33 -7.81
CA ILE A 135 -3.81 -12.21 -8.91
C ILE A 135 -3.55 -11.54 -10.26
N SER A 136 -3.90 -10.27 -10.41
CA SER A 136 -3.69 -9.51 -11.64
C SER A 136 -2.21 -9.40 -12.01
N ILE A 137 -1.35 -9.05 -11.05
CA ILE A 137 0.10 -8.93 -11.28
C ILE A 137 0.71 -10.29 -11.60
N SER A 138 0.33 -11.35 -10.87
CA SER A 138 0.81 -12.71 -11.10
C SER A 138 0.37 -13.24 -12.47
N GLY A 139 -0.79 -12.82 -12.98
CA GLY A 139 -1.31 -13.13 -14.31
C GLY A 139 -0.68 -12.32 -15.45
N GLY A 140 0.32 -11.48 -15.18
CA GLY A 140 1.02 -10.68 -16.18
C GLY A 140 0.29 -9.40 -16.60
N ALA A 141 -0.77 -9.01 -15.89
CA ALA A 141 -1.40 -7.72 -16.13
C ALA A 141 -0.42 -6.60 -15.76
N SER A 142 -0.02 -5.80 -16.74
CA SER A 142 0.81 -4.59 -16.54
C SER A 142 -0.04 -3.45 -15.94
N VAL A 143 -0.76 -3.74 -14.88
CA VAL A 143 -1.55 -2.71 -14.17
C VAL A 143 -0.62 -2.12 -13.13
N GLY A 144 -0.26 -0.86 -13.30
CA GLY A 144 0.50 -0.13 -12.29
C GLY A 144 -0.22 -0.19 -10.94
N ILE A 145 0.55 -0.38 -9.88
CA ILE A 145 0.08 -0.28 -8.49
C ILE A 145 -0.08 1.22 -8.16
N TYR A 146 -1.00 1.90 -8.83
CA TYR A 146 -1.25 3.32 -8.60
C TYR A 146 -2.63 3.54 -8.04
#